data_a5d3e87854012a58b59ca6db83ef3a2f
#
_entry.id   a5d3e87854012a58b59ca6db83ef3a2f
#
_cell.length_a   1.000
_cell.length_b   1.000
_cell.length_c   1.000
_cell.angle_alpha   90.00
_cell.angle_beta   90.00
_cell.angle_gamma   90.00
#
_symmetry.space_group_name_H-M   'P 1'
#
loop_
_entity.id
_entity.type
_entity.pdbx_description
1 polymer ?
#
loop_
_entity_poly.entity_id
_entity_poly.type
_entity_poly.pdbx_seq_one_letter_code
_entity_poly.pdbx_strand_id
1 'polypeptide(L)'
;WDGNRWRTEDTLAATDLIRSVCRHAAVRAENPKVAAKLASSSTVGGVERLARADRRHAATTEEWDADPWLLNTPGGVVDLKTGRQRPHDRADRMTKITTATPGGDCQTWRRFLDEVTGGDVELHAYLQRMVGYALTGSTQEHALFFLYGTGANGKSVFVNTLATILGDYATNAPMDTF
;
A
#
# COMPACT_ATOMS: atom_id res chain seq x y z
N TRP A 1 -9.93 -4.60 4.54
CA TRP A 1 -8.86 -4.35 5.49
C TRP A 1 -8.24 -5.67 5.95
N ASP A 2 -6.93 -5.84 5.81
CA ASP A 2 -6.22 -7.07 6.17
C ASP A 2 -5.46 -6.99 7.52
N GLY A 3 -5.60 -5.88 8.21
CA GLY A 3 -4.89 -5.56 9.45
C GLY A 3 -3.80 -4.50 9.26
N ASN A 4 -3.26 -4.39 8.05
CA ASN A 4 -2.17 -3.47 7.72
C ASN A 4 -2.53 -2.46 6.63
N ARG A 5 -3.39 -2.87 5.68
CA ARG A 5 -3.83 -2.04 4.56
C ARG A 5 -5.20 -2.45 4.04
N TRP A 6 -5.78 -1.64 3.20
CA TRP A 6 -6.93 -1.99 2.39
C TRP A 6 -6.46 -2.70 1.11
N ARG A 7 -7.08 -3.83 0.80
CA ARG A 7 -6.81 -4.61 -0.41
C ARG A 7 -8.08 -4.80 -1.21
N THR A 8 -7.93 -4.79 -2.52
CA THR A 8 -9.00 -5.25 -3.40
C THR A 8 -9.30 -6.72 -3.08
N GLU A 9 -10.57 -7.04 -2.93
CA GLU A 9 -11.06 -8.38 -2.68
C GLU A 9 -11.71 -8.90 -3.96
N ASP A 10 -11.22 -10.00 -4.50
CA ASP A 10 -11.58 -10.57 -5.80
C ASP A 10 -12.22 -11.96 -5.70
N THR A 11 -12.40 -12.47 -4.47
CA THR A 11 -12.98 -13.81 -4.22
C THR A 11 -14.47 -13.78 -3.85
N LEU A 12 -15.11 -12.59 -3.92
CA LEU A 12 -16.51 -12.37 -3.52
C LEU A 12 -16.78 -12.64 -2.04
N ALA A 13 -15.79 -12.45 -1.16
CA ALA A 13 -15.92 -12.65 0.28
C ALA A 13 -17.03 -11.80 0.90
N ALA A 14 -17.23 -10.57 0.43
CA ALA A 14 -18.31 -9.70 0.87
C ALA A 14 -19.70 -10.33 0.57
N THR A 15 -19.86 -10.88 -0.63
CA THR A 15 -21.11 -11.58 -1.01
C THR A 15 -21.32 -12.84 -0.16
N ASP A 16 -20.27 -13.58 0.15
CA ASP A 16 -20.35 -14.75 1.02
C ASP A 16 -20.73 -14.40 2.46
N LEU A 17 -20.16 -13.32 3.01
CA LEU A 17 -20.57 -12.78 4.31
C LEU A 17 -22.03 -12.38 4.34
N ILE A 18 -22.51 -11.66 3.33
CA ILE A 18 -23.93 -11.27 3.21
C ILE A 18 -24.83 -12.51 3.13
N ARG A 19 -24.44 -13.50 2.33
CA ARG A 19 -25.14 -14.77 2.24
C ARG A 19 -25.23 -15.48 3.60
N SER A 20 -24.15 -15.47 4.36
CA SER A 20 -24.12 -16.03 5.71
C SER A 20 -25.09 -15.29 6.65
N VAL A 21 -25.07 -13.95 6.65
CA VAL A 21 -26.00 -13.13 7.44
C VAL A 21 -27.45 -13.40 7.05
N CYS A 22 -27.77 -13.46 5.75
CA CYS A 22 -29.12 -13.76 5.27
C CYS A 22 -29.60 -15.15 5.70
N ARG A 23 -28.73 -16.16 5.67
CA ARG A 23 -29.03 -17.52 6.14
C ARG A 23 -29.28 -17.54 7.66
N HIS A 24 -28.47 -16.87 8.45
CA HIS A 24 -28.68 -16.76 9.88
C HIS A 24 -30.02 -16.06 10.23
N ALA A 25 -30.39 -15.04 9.47
CA ALA A 25 -31.68 -14.37 9.62
C ALA A 25 -32.84 -15.31 9.23
N ALA A 26 -32.68 -16.12 8.18
CA ALA A 26 -33.68 -17.08 7.73
C ALA A 26 -33.95 -18.15 8.78
N VAL A 27 -32.93 -18.64 9.47
CA VAL A 27 -33.08 -19.66 10.55
C VAL A 27 -33.91 -19.10 11.72
N ARG A 28 -33.89 -17.80 11.96
CA ARG A 28 -34.65 -17.15 13.04
C ARG A 28 -36.06 -16.75 12.63
N ALA A 29 -36.43 -16.88 11.37
CA ALA A 29 -37.76 -16.51 10.88
C ALA A 29 -38.78 -17.61 11.19
N GLU A 30 -39.86 -17.23 11.88
CA GLU A 30 -40.96 -18.15 12.24
C GLU A 30 -41.75 -18.60 11.00
N ASN A 31 -41.85 -17.76 9.98
CA ASN A 31 -42.62 -18.06 8.76
C ASN A 31 -41.71 -18.66 7.69
N PRO A 32 -41.99 -19.92 7.21
CA PRO A 32 -41.16 -20.57 6.20
C PRO A 32 -41.04 -19.82 4.87
N LYS A 33 -42.07 -19.05 4.46
CA LYS A 33 -42.00 -18.24 3.24
C LYS A 33 -41.04 -17.06 3.41
N VAL A 34 -41.01 -16.44 4.60
CA VAL A 34 -40.05 -15.40 4.93
C VAL A 34 -38.64 -15.95 5.00
N ALA A 35 -38.45 -17.10 5.63
CA ALA A 35 -37.15 -17.79 5.68
C ALA A 35 -36.62 -18.07 4.27
N ALA A 36 -37.44 -18.65 3.38
CA ALA A 36 -37.05 -18.91 1.99
C ALA A 36 -36.69 -17.61 1.24
N LYS A 37 -37.42 -16.51 1.44
CA LYS A 37 -37.15 -15.23 0.82
C LYS A 37 -35.83 -14.64 1.32
N LEU A 38 -35.56 -14.69 2.62
CA LEU A 38 -34.32 -14.20 3.23
C LEU A 38 -33.10 -14.95 2.70
N ALA A 39 -33.19 -16.28 2.54
CA ALA A 39 -32.10 -17.10 2.01
C ALA A 39 -31.94 -17.06 0.49
N SER A 40 -32.81 -16.33 -0.23
CA SER A 40 -32.77 -16.28 -1.69
C SER A 40 -31.60 -15.47 -2.23
N SER A 41 -31.10 -15.82 -3.42
CA SER A 41 -30.05 -15.07 -4.11
C SER A 41 -30.45 -13.61 -4.42
N SER A 42 -31.75 -13.38 -4.69
CA SER A 42 -32.26 -12.03 -4.93
C SER A 42 -32.15 -11.13 -3.70
N THR A 43 -32.40 -11.68 -2.49
CA THR A 43 -32.21 -10.95 -1.24
C THR A 43 -30.73 -10.67 -0.98
N VAL A 44 -29.86 -11.66 -1.15
CA VAL A 44 -28.39 -11.48 -1.01
C VAL A 44 -27.89 -10.37 -1.94
N GLY A 45 -28.24 -10.42 -3.23
CA GLY A 45 -27.83 -9.39 -4.20
C GLY A 45 -28.46 -8.01 -3.90
N GLY A 46 -29.68 -7.97 -3.36
CA GLY A 46 -30.31 -6.73 -2.90
C GLY A 46 -29.57 -6.10 -1.72
N VAL A 47 -29.21 -6.89 -0.73
CA VAL A 47 -28.43 -6.42 0.44
C VAL A 47 -27.06 -5.94 0.00
N GLU A 48 -26.38 -6.65 -0.91
CA GLU A 48 -25.07 -6.25 -1.44
C GLU A 48 -25.13 -4.87 -2.10
N ARG A 49 -26.12 -4.65 -2.99
CA ARG A 49 -26.30 -3.36 -3.67
C ARG A 49 -26.56 -2.22 -2.68
N LEU A 50 -27.39 -2.46 -1.67
CA LEU A 50 -27.67 -1.45 -0.64
C LEU A 50 -26.46 -1.19 0.25
N ALA A 51 -25.67 -2.21 0.59
CA ALA A 51 -24.45 -2.05 1.37
C ALA A 51 -23.40 -1.20 0.62
N ARG A 52 -23.26 -1.38 -0.69
CA ARG A 52 -22.36 -0.57 -1.53
C ARG A 52 -22.78 0.91 -1.59
N ALA A 53 -24.08 1.21 -1.43
CA ALA A 53 -24.60 2.57 -1.44
C ALA A 53 -24.58 3.23 -0.05
N ASP A 54 -24.23 2.49 1.00
CA ASP A 54 -24.21 3.04 2.37
C ASP A 54 -23.06 4.04 2.53
N ARG A 55 -23.39 5.26 2.93
CA ARG A 55 -22.44 6.36 3.13
C ARG A 55 -21.34 6.06 4.16
N ARG A 56 -21.58 5.12 5.07
CA ARG A 56 -20.56 4.68 6.05
C ARG A 56 -19.45 3.85 5.43
N HIS A 57 -19.67 3.31 4.23
CA HIS A 57 -18.71 2.46 3.51
C HIS A 57 -18.25 3.09 2.20
N ALA A 58 -18.98 4.08 1.70
CA ALA A 58 -18.60 4.77 0.47
C ALA A 58 -17.34 5.61 0.69
N ALA A 59 -16.42 5.53 -0.25
CA ALA A 59 -15.22 6.36 -0.30
C ALA A 59 -14.94 6.72 -1.76
N THR A 60 -14.44 7.93 -1.99
CA THR A 60 -13.98 8.36 -3.31
C THR A 60 -12.53 7.91 -3.54
N THR A 61 -12.07 7.93 -4.78
CA THR A 61 -10.70 7.53 -5.13
C THR A 61 -9.66 8.40 -4.43
N GLU A 62 -9.95 9.68 -4.27
CA GLU A 62 -9.05 10.68 -3.68
C GLU A 62 -8.83 10.51 -2.16
N GLU A 63 -9.70 9.72 -1.51
CA GLU A 63 -9.59 9.45 -0.07
C GLU A 63 -8.59 8.32 0.24
N TRP A 64 -8.14 7.58 -0.79
CA TRP A 64 -7.20 6.48 -0.63
C TRP A 64 -5.77 6.96 -0.86
N ASP A 65 -4.84 6.52 0.00
CA ASP A 65 -3.43 6.91 -0.02
C ASP A 65 -3.24 8.45 -0.11
N ALA A 66 -4.13 9.22 0.52
CA ALA A 66 -4.25 10.66 0.32
C ALA A 66 -3.14 11.48 0.99
N ASP A 67 -2.55 10.99 2.08
CA ASP A 67 -1.48 11.71 2.77
C ASP A 67 -0.09 11.32 2.22
N PRO A 68 0.59 12.23 1.50
CA PRO A 68 1.89 11.94 0.89
C PRO A 68 3.03 11.80 1.92
N TRP A 69 2.76 12.09 3.19
CA TRP A 69 3.75 12.02 4.27
C TRP A 69 3.61 10.78 5.14
N LEU A 70 2.66 9.91 4.85
CA LEU A 70 2.50 8.65 5.55
C LEU A 70 3.04 7.51 4.70
N LEU A 71 3.97 6.76 5.25
CA LEU A 71 4.53 5.55 4.63
C LEU A 71 4.06 4.33 5.41
N ASN A 72 3.33 3.45 4.74
CA ASN A 72 2.87 2.20 5.32
C ASN A 72 3.95 1.13 5.23
N THR A 73 4.30 0.52 6.36
CA THR A 73 5.31 -0.54 6.46
C THR A 73 4.73 -1.75 7.19
N PRO A 74 5.32 -2.95 7.07
CA PRO A 74 4.84 -4.13 7.82
C PRO A 74 4.79 -3.93 9.34
N GLY A 75 5.63 -3.07 9.89
CA GLY A 75 5.67 -2.79 11.34
C GLY A 75 4.78 -1.64 11.79
N GLY A 76 4.10 -0.95 10.89
CA GLY A 76 3.24 0.21 11.20
C GLY A 76 3.39 1.35 10.19
N VAL A 77 2.67 2.42 10.43
CA VAL A 77 2.70 3.63 9.60
C VAL A 77 3.75 4.59 10.13
N VAL A 78 4.62 5.06 9.24
CA VAL A 78 5.68 6.03 9.53
C VAL A 78 5.24 7.41 9.05
N ASP A 79 5.26 8.38 9.94
CA ASP A 79 5.16 9.80 9.59
C ASP A 79 6.52 10.29 9.10
N LEU A 80 6.64 10.58 7.81
CA LEU A 80 7.89 10.99 7.16
C LEU A 80 8.39 12.37 7.58
N LYS A 81 7.52 13.22 8.16
CA LYS A 81 7.92 14.53 8.68
C LYS A 81 8.62 14.42 10.02
N THR A 82 8.18 13.48 10.86
CA THR A 82 8.68 13.33 12.23
C THR A 82 9.58 12.12 12.43
N GLY A 83 9.56 11.16 11.50
CA GLY A 83 10.21 9.86 11.63
C GLY A 83 9.55 8.92 12.63
N ARG A 84 8.40 9.29 13.19
CA ARG A 84 7.70 8.48 14.19
C ARG A 84 6.88 7.38 13.54
N GLN A 85 6.95 6.20 14.11
CA GLN A 85 6.13 5.06 13.72
C GLN A 85 4.97 4.88 14.71
N ARG A 86 3.81 4.53 14.18
CA ARG A 86 2.61 4.20 14.95
C ARG A 86 1.93 2.94 14.41
N PRO A 87 1.03 2.30 15.17
CA PRO A 87 0.23 1.19 14.67
C PRO A 87 -0.57 1.58 13.42
N HIS A 88 -0.93 0.57 12.62
CA HIS A 88 -1.82 0.73 11.49
C HIS A 88 -3.21 1.18 11.96
N ASP A 89 -3.81 2.08 11.18
CA ASP A 89 -5.19 2.49 11.37
C ASP A 89 -5.95 2.38 10.03
N ARG A 90 -7.07 1.69 10.04
CA ARG A 90 -7.94 1.58 8.87
C ARG A 90 -8.47 2.94 8.37
N ALA A 91 -8.52 3.94 9.26
CA ALA A 91 -8.94 5.29 8.92
C ALA A 91 -7.94 6.04 8.03
N ASP A 92 -6.67 5.62 8.00
CA ASP A 92 -5.66 6.17 7.08
C ASP A 92 -5.94 5.82 5.60
N ARG A 93 -6.82 4.83 5.35
CA ARG A 93 -7.20 4.38 4.00
C ARG A 93 -6.01 4.06 3.09
N MET A 94 -4.95 3.51 3.66
CA MET A 94 -3.75 3.12 2.90
C MET A 94 -3.98 1.80 2.17
N THR A 95 -3.64 1.77 0.88
CA THR A 95 -3.73 0.58 0.02
C THR A 95 -2.36 -0.03 -0.27
N LYS A 96 -1.30 0.75 -0.14
CA LYS A 96 0.08 0.38 -0.41
C LYS A 96 0.83 0.01 0.87
N ILE A 97 1.87 -0.81 0.73
CA ILE A 97 2.76 -1.17 1.83
C ILE A 97 4.16 -1.45 1.29
N THR A 98 5.18 -1.07 2.05
CA THR A 98 6.57 -1.45 1.76
C THR A 98 6.81 -2.93 2.09
N THR A 99 7.92 -3.50 1.63
CA THR A 99 8.30 -4.88 2.00
C THR A 99 9.14 -4.93 3.28
N ALA A 100 9.66 -3.80 3.74
CA ALA A 100 10.53 -3.70 4.90
C ALA A 100 10.00 -2.67 5.91
N THR A 101 10.27 -2.93 7.19
CA THR A 101 10.04 -1.99 8.28
C THR A 101 11.32 -1.22 8.59
N PRO A 102 11.26 0.09 8.88
CA PRO A 102 12.43 0.85 9.32
C PRO A 102 13.05 0.27 10.60
N GLY A 103 14.37 0.27 10.66
CA GLY A 103 15.14 -0.20 11.81
C GLY A 103 16.13 -1.30 11.44
N GLY A 104 16.88 -1.76 12.45
CA GLY A 104 17.92 -2.76 12.27
C GLY A 104 19.24 -2.20 11.72
N ASP A 105 20.19 -3.10 11.47
CA ASP A 105 21.50 -2.77 10.92
C ASP A 105 21.55 -3.11 9.41
N CYS A 106 22.10 -2.21 8.62
CA CYS A 106 22.22 -2.33 7.17
C CYS A 106 23.69 -2.30 6.70
N GLN A 107 24.60 -2.97 7.43
CA GLN A 107 26.05 -2.94 7.15
C GLN A 107 26.38 -3.34 5.70
N THR A 108 25.71 -4.35 5.15
CA THR A 108 25.91 -4.79 3.76
C THR A 108 25.54 -3.69 2.76
N TRP A 109 24.43 -2.98 3.02
CA TRP A 109 24.00 -1.86 2.19
C TRP A 109 24.98 -0.69 2.27
N ARG A 110 25.43 -0.34 3.46
CA ARG A 110 26.43 0.74 3.65
C ARG A 110 27.73 0.42 2.92
N ARG A 111 28.25 -0.80 3.09
CA ARG A 111 29.46 -1.23 2.37
C ARG A 111 29.28 -1.20 0.85
N PHE A 112 28.11 -1.63 0.35
CA PHE A 112 27.79 -1.52 -1.06
C PHE A 112 27.81 -0.06 -1.54
N LEU A 113 27.21 0.86 -0.78
CA LEU A 113 27.24 2.29 -1.12
C LEU A 113 28.65 2.84 -1.11
N ASP A 114 29.47 2.53 -0.10
CA ASP A 114 30.89 2.94 -0.03
C ASP A 114 31.66 2.46 -1.27
N GLU A 115 31.45 1.21 -1.67
CA GLU A 115 32.13 0.62 -2.83
C GLU A 115 31.72 1.32 -4.14
N VAL A 116 30.42 1.50 -4.41
CA VAL A 116 29.93 2.04 -5.68
C VAL A 116 30.15 3.57 -5.81
N THR A 117 30.31 4.28 -4.69
CA THR A 117 30.61 5.71 -4.69
C THR A 117 32.10 6.01 -4.49
N GLY A 118 32.93 4.99 -4.27
CA GLY A 118 34.35 5.19 -3.96
C GLY A 118 34.60 5.91 -2.64
N GLY A 119 33.65 5.83 -1.69
CA GLY A 119 33.72 6.49 -0.39
C GLY A 119 33.39 7.98 -0.42
N ASP A 120 32.84 8.49 -1.52
CA ASP A 120 32.41 9.91 -1.63
C ASP A 120 31.25 10.23 -0.68
N VAL A 121 31.55 10.94 0.39
CA VAL A 121 30.61 11.31 1.45
C VAL A 121 29.52 12.25 0.95
N GLU A 122 29.85 13.16 0.03
CA GLU A 122 28.85 14.10 -0.52
C GLU A 122 27.86 13.38 -1.42
N LEU A 123 28.35 12.46 -2.24
CA LEU A 123 27.51 11.59 -3.07
C LEU A 123 26.62 10.68 -2.22
N HIS A 124 27.14 10.13 -1.12
CA HIS A 124 26.34 9.38 -0.15
C HIS A 124 25.19 10.22 0.42
N ALA A 125 25.49 11.41 0.90
CA ALA A 125 24.49 12.33 1.45
C ALA A 125 23.46 12.76 0.39
N TYR A 126 23.89 12.91 -0.86
CA TYR A 126 23.00 13.19 -1.99
C TYR A 126 22.05 12.01 -2.25
N LEU A 127 22.57 10.78 -2.38
CA LEU A 127 21.76 9.58 -2.59
C LEU A 127 20.75 9.36 -1.44
N GLN A 128 21.16 9.62 -0.20
CA GLN A 128 20.26 9.53 0.96
C GLN A 128 19.10 10.54 0.85
N ARG A 129 19.36 11.78 0.47
CA ARG A 129 18.31 12.79 0.27
C ARG A 129 17.40 12.43 -0.90
N MET A 130 17.97 11.97 -2.00
CA MET A 130 17.23 11.51 -3.18
C MET A 130 16.25 10.39 -2.82
N VAL A 131 16.72 9.36 -2.11
CA VAL A 131 15.90 8.24 -1.66
C VAL A 131 14.86 8.73 -0.63
N GLY A 132 15.25 9.59 0.30
CA GLY A 132 14.33 10.19 1.27
C GLY A 132 13.20 10.98 0.58
N TYR A 133 13.50 11.72 -0.47
CA TYR A 133 12.49 12.40 -1.28
C TYR A 133 11.57 11.38 -2.00
N ALA A 134 12.13 10.32 -2.55
CA ALA A 134 11.36 9.27 -3.24
C ALA A 134 10.41 8.48 -2.31
N LEU A 135 10.61 8.52 -0.98
CA LEU A 135 9.66 7.95 -0.01
C LEU A 135 8.39 8.78 0.14
N THR A 136 8.44 10.07 -0.21
CA THR A 136 7.28 10.96 -0.11
C THR A 136 6.41 10.84 -1.36
N GLY A 137 5.12 11.15 -1.23
CA GLY A 137 4.23 11.30 -2.39
C GLY A 137 4.33 12.69 -3.06
N SER A 138 5.30 13.53 -2.65
CA SER A 138 5.46 14.90 -3.16
C SER A 138 6.19 14.92 -4.50
N THR A 139 5.66 15.69 -5.45
CA THR A 139 6.27 15.95 -6.75
C THR A 139 6.69 17.42 -6.91
N GLN A 140 6.77 18.18 -5.81
CA GLN A 140 7.02 19.63 -5.83
C GLN A 140 8.34 20.04 -6.48
N GLU A 141 9.37 19.19 -6.37
CA GLU A 141 10.68 19.46 -6.96
C GLU A 141 10.74 19.23 -8.48
N HIS A 142 9.71 18.61 -9.07
CA HIS A 142 9.68 18.25 -10.50
C HIS A 142 10.99 17.62 -10.99
N ALA A 143 11.61 16.77 -10.15
CA ALA A 143 12.93 16.20 -10.39
C ALA A 143 12.85 14.82 -11.03
N LEU A 144 13.69 14.61 -12.05
CA LEU A 144 14.01 13.31 -12.62
C LEU A 144 15.46 12.96 -12.29
N PHE A 145 15.67 11.81 -11.65
CA PHE A 145 17.01 11.33 -11.31
C PHE A 145 17.50 10.37 -12.39
N PHE A 146 18.54 10.75 -13.08
CA PHE A 146 19.13 9.95 -14.15
C PHE A 146 20.46 9.34 -13.69
N LEU A 147 20.49 8.00 -13.53
CA LEU A 147 21.68 7.25 -13.16
C LEU A 147 22.43 6.82 -14.42
N TYR A 148 23.60 7.37 -14.66
CA TYR A 148 24.43 7.02 -15.81
C TYR A 148 25.83 6.49 -15.38
N GLY A 149 26.54 5.88 -16.30
CA GLY A 149 27.90 5.37 -16.10
C GLY A 149 28.19 4.11 -16.89
N THR A 150 29.46 3.72 -16.92
CA THR A 150 29.93 2.48 -17.54
C THR A 150 29.27 1.25 -16.89
N GLY A 151 29.27 0.10 -17.54
CA GLY A 151 28.69 -1.14 -17.00
C GLY A 151 29.33 -1.57 -15.66
N ALA A 152 28.66 -2.49 -14.96
CA ALA A 152 29.15 -3.15 -13.74
C ALA A 152 29.50 -2.21 -12.55
N ASN A 153 28.78 -1.10 -12.38
CA ASN A 153 29.01 -0.11 -11.33
C ASN A 153 27.85 0.02 -10.31
N GLY A 154 27.07 -1.01 -10.12
CA GLY A 154 26.07 -1.10 -9.06
C GLY A 154 24.73 -0.41 -9.31
N LYS A 155 24.51 0.35 -10.40
CA LYS A 155 23.24 1.09 -10.67
C LYS A 155 22.00 0.20 -10.56
N SER A 156 22.02 -0.95 -11.24
CA SER A 156 20.87 -1.87 -11.23
C SER A 156 20.62 -2.47 -9.84
N VAL A 157 21.68 -2.77 -9.10
CA VAL A 157 21.57 -3.26 -7.71
C VAL A 157 20.93 -2.20 -6.84
N PHE A 158 21.37 -0.93 -6.95
CA PHE A 158 20.82 0.19 -6.21
C PHE A 158 19.31 0.35 -6.47
N VAL A 159 18.92 0.49 -7.74
CA VAL A 159 17.51 0.69 -8.13
C VAL A 159 16.62 -0.49 -7.73
N ASN A 160 17.08 -1.72 -8.01
CA ASN A 160 16.30 -2.93 -7.70
C ASN A 160 16.13 -3.12 -6.19
N THR A 161 17.15 -2.81 -5.39
CA THR A 161 17.05 -2.87 -3.93
C THR A 161 16.00 -1.87 -3.42
N LEU A 162 16.04 -0.62 -3.89
CA LEU A 162 15.05 0.39 -3.53
C LEU A 162 13.65 -0.03 -3.95
N ALA A 163 13.46 -0.46 -5.19
CA ALA A 163 12.17 -0.92 -5.69
C ALA A 163 11.62 -2.10 -4.86
N THR A 164 12.50 -3.04 -4.48
CA THR A 164 12.13 -4.17 -3.62
C THR A 164 11.66 -3.69 -2.23
N ILE A 165 12.40 -2.77 -1.60
CA ILE A 165 12.05 -2.23 -0.29
C ILE A 165 10.74 -1.43 -0.34
N LEU A 166 10.57 -0.62 -1.38
CA LEU A 166 9.37 0.21 -1.57
C LEU A 166 8.10 -0.62 -1.83
N GLY A 167 8.22 -1.84 -2.36
CA GLY A 167 7.09 -2.73 -2.59
C GLY A 167 6.02 -2.09 -3.47
N ASP A 168 4.79 -1.94 -2.96
CA ASP A 168 3.67 -1.38 -3.72
C ASP A 168 3.84 0.10 -4.10
N TYR A 169 4.78 0.81 -3.48
CA TYR A 169 5.07 2.20 -3.82
C TYR A 169 5.98 2.36 -5.04
N ALA A 170 6.64 1.28 -5.48
CA ALA A 170 7.51 1.28 -6.65
C ALA A 170 6.80 0.64 -7.85
N THR A 171 7.03 1.21 -9.03
CA THR A 171 6.58 0.62 -10.29
C THR A 171 7.62 0.85 -11.38
N ASN A 172 7.64 -0.02 -12.38
CA ASN A 172 8.44 0.16 -13.59
C ASN A 172 7.55 0.77 -14.68
N ALA A 173 7.97 1.89 -15.24
CA ALA A 173 7.34 2.48 -16.41
C ALA A 173 8.08 2.00 -17.68
N PRO A 174 7.37 1.66 -18.76
CA PRO A 174 7.99 1.43 -20.06
C PRO A 174 8.62 2.72 -20.60
N MET A 175 9.65 2.58 -21.44
CA MET A 175 10.36 3.75 -22.02
C MET A 175 9.43 4.69 -22.81
N ASP A 176 8.37 4.17 -23.38
CA ASP A 176 7.38 4.94 -24.16
C ASP A 176 6.53 5.89 -23.28
N THR A 177 6.72 5.86 -21.96
CA THR A 177 6.04 6.76 -21.01
C THR A 177 6.68 8.14 -20.98
N PHE A 178 7.92 8.27 -21.44
CA PHE A 178 8.73 9.49 -21.47
C PHE A 178 9.00 9.93 -22.92
#